data_34e981e5016a6fe2158bb7df71e44c11
#
_entry.id   34e981e5016a6fe2158bb7df71e44c11
#
_cell.length_a   1.000
_cell.length_b   1.000
_cell.length_c   1.000
_cell.angle_alpha   90.00
_cell.angle_beta   90.00
_cell.angle_gamma   90.00
#
_symmetry.space_group_name_H-M   'P 1'
#
loop_
_entity.id
_entity.type
_entity.pdbx_description
1 polymer ?
#
loop_
_entity_poly.entity_id
_entity_poly.type
_entity_poly.pdbx_seq_one_letter_code
_entity_poly.pdbx_strand_id
1 'polypeptide(L)'
;MNKLFFKIILSFLIFLSAVNANKIAVVTKVKGLVEIMPTGKKLFSKLKAGSILADGDKIRTGTSGFAAIIFIDDKSTLKLKGNSEAVITGQRTAASISKKINMDSGTIRATIKKQNSSFVIQTPTSVASVKGTDFWLLTDPDKGDQVIGLEGIVSLKNIDTGQDVDVVQGMSGISTPDGDIGVEETEASSIPTDPSDSNEGGPSQFKIYLEGPNGTQKVMVIEYQ
;
A
#
# COMPACT_ATOMS: atom_id res chain seq x y z
N MET A 1 -10.58 48.46 -25.94
CA MET A 1 -10.27 47.36 -25.03
C MET A 1 -9.08 46.60 -25.61
N ASN A 2 -7.88 46.77 -25.00
CA ASN A 2 -6.59 46.45 -25.63
C ASN A 2 -6.40 44.94 -25.81
N LYS A 3 -6.07 44.53 -27.05
CA LYS A 3 -5.73 43.14 -27.41
C LYS A 3 -4.61 42.54 -26.51
N LEU A 4 -3.81 43.37 -25.88
CA LEU A 4 -2.77 42.99 -24.94
C LEU A 4 -3.35 42.54 -23.61
N PHE A 5 -4.40 43.20 -23.11
CA PHE A 5 -5.10 42.82 -21.88
C PHE A 5 -5.81 41.46 -21.99
N PHE A 6 -6.38 41.19 -23.16
CA PHE A 6 -7.03 39.89 -23.45
C PHE A 6 -6.04 38.74 -23.52
N LYS A 7 -4.83 38.97 -24.04
CA LYS A 7 -3.76 37.97 -24.07
C LYS A 7 -3.21 37.64 -22.67
N ILE A 8 -3.13 38.65 -21.79
CA ILE A 8 -2.67 38.46 -20.40
C ILE A 8 -3.71 37.66 -19.58
N ILE A 9 -4.99 37.95 -19.76
CA ILE A 9 -6.07 37.20 -19.09
C ILE A 9 -6.14 35.76 -19.61
N LEU A 10 -5.97 35.51 -20.90
CA LEU A 10 -5.96 34.18 -21.48
C LEU A 10 -4.73 33.36 -21.03
N SER A 11 -3.57 34.03 -20.87
CA SER A 11 -2.35 33.37 -20.34
C SER A 11 -2.48 33.03 -18.87
N PHE A 12 -3.24 33.78 -18.06
CA PHE A 12 -3.46 33.47 -16.63
C PHE A 12 -4.48 32.37 -16.40
N LEU A 13 -5.40 32.16 -17.36
CA LEU A 13 -6.41 31.10 -17.27
C LEU A 13 -5.85 29.69 -17.52
N ILE A 14 -4.68 29.56 -18.15
CA ILE A 14 -4.06 28.27 -18.47
C ILE A 14 -3.31 27.66 -17.27
N PHE A 15 -3.05 28.46 -16.21
CA PHE A 15 -2.23 28.01 -15.06
C PHE A 15 -3.02 27.39 -13.89
N LEU A 16 -4.33 27.23 -14.01
CA LEU A 16 -5.17 26.66 -12.94
C LEU A 16 -5.64 25.24 -13.26
N SER A 17 -4.78 24.41 -13.86
CA SER A 17 -4.99 22.97 -13.84
C SER A 17 -4.63 22.48 -12.44
N ALA A 18 -5.56 22.59 -11.49
CA ALA A 18 -5.48 21.84 -10.26
C ALA A 18 -5.49 20.35 -10.64
N VAL A 19 -4.32 19.72 -10.60
CA VAL A 19 -4.21 18.26 -10.66
C VAL A 19 -4.99 17.74 -9.46
N ASN A 20 -6.24 17.36 -9.68
CA ASN A 20 -7.03 16.63 -8.71
C ASN A 20 -6.39 15.25 -8.58
N ALA A 21 -5.41 15.13 -7.71
CA ALA A 21 -4.81 13.84 -7.39
C ALA A 21 -5.92 12.92 -6.86
N ASN A 22 -6.20 11.84 -7.57
CA ASN A 22 -7.19 10.85 -7.16
C ASN A 22 -6.79 10.22 -5.83
N LYS A 23 -7.55 10.52 -4.78
CA LYS A 23 -7.36 9.91 -3.46
C LYS A 23 -7.75 8.45 -3.53
N ILE A 24 -6.84 7.54 -3.16
CA ILE A 24 -7.04 6.09 -3.33
C ILE A 24 -6.93 5.33 -2.02
N ALA A 25 -6.16 5.82 -1.05
CA ALA A 25 -5.94 5.11 0.20
C ALA A 25 -5.66 6.09 1.37
N VAL A 26 -5.67 5.56 2.58
CA VAL A 26 -5.34 6.27 3.82
C VAL A 26 -4.29 5.48 4.58
N VAL A 27 -3.30 6.17 5.11
CA VAL A 27 -2.29 5.59 6.01
C VAL A 27 -2.89 5.46 7.41
N THR A 28 -3.03 4.24 7.91
CA THR A 28 -3.65 3.99 9.22
C THR A 28 -2.63 3.90 10.35
N LYS A 29 -1.42 3.44 10.07
CA LYS A 29 -0.36 3.30 11.08
C LYS A 29 1.01 3.61 10.47
N VAL A 30 1.85 4.25 11.25
CA VAL A 30 3.27 4.50 10.91
C VAL A 30 4.11 4.24 12.14
N LYS A 31 5.18 3.45 12.01
CA LYS A 31 6.22 3.26 13.03
C LYS A 31 7.60 3.57 12.39
N GLY A 32 8.53 4.09 13.17
CA GLY A 32 9.89 4.39 12.71
C GLY A 32 9.96 5.44 11.59
N LEU A 33 10.96 5.34 10.73
CA LEU A 33 11.14 6.24 9.59
C LEU A 33 10.31 5.74 8.41
N VAL A 34 9.35 6.54 8.01
CA VAL A 34 8.56 6.32 6.77
C VAL A 34 8.39 7.66 6.06
N GLU A 35 8.64 7.65 4.77
CA GLU A 35 8.62 8.83 3.94
C GLU A 35 7.73 8.63 2.71
N ILE A 36 7.17 9.73 2.23
CA ILE A 36 6.37 9.80 1.02
C ILE A 36 6.97 10.81 0.05
N MET A 37 7.00 10.45 -1.22
CA MET A 37 7.19 11.37 -2.34
C MET A 37 5.90 11.44 -3.14
N PRO A 38 5.12 12.53 -2.99
CA PRO A 38 3.88 12.69 -3.74
C PRO A 38 4.12 12.73 -5.24
N THR A 39 3.15 12.25 -6.01
CA THR A 39 3.18 12.29 -7.49
C THR A 39 3.52 13.68 -8.00
N GLY A 40 4.44 13.76 -8.96
CA GLY A 40 4.93 15.02 -9.52
C GLY A 40 5.90 15.80 -8.63
N LYS A 41 6.22 15.31 -7.43
CA LYS A 41 7.28 15.86 -6.56
C LYS A 41 8.59 15.08 -6.74
N LYS A 42 9.70 15.70 -6.34
CA LYS A 42 11.06 15.10 -6.42
C LYS A 42 11.68 14.87 -5.06
N LEU A 43 11.01 15.29 -3.99
CA LEU A 43 11.55 15.23 -2.64
C LEU A 43 10.65 14.38 -1.74
N PHE A 44 11.27 13.54 -0.94
CA PHE A 44 10.60 12.82 0.12
C PHE A 44 10.29 13.73 1.30
N SER A 45 9.19 13.46 1.96
CA SER A 45 8.78 14.08 3.21
C SER A 45 8.27 13.02 4.17
N LYS A 46 8.28 13.32 5.47
CA LYS A 46 7.83 12.37 6.51
C LYS A 46 6.37 12.01 6.32
N LEU A 47 6.07 10.71 6.24
CA LEU A 47 4.71 10.19 6.22
C LEU A 47 4.16 10.09 7.65
N LYS A 48 2.86 10.35 7.81
CA LYS A 48 2.16 10.26 9.11
C LYS A 48 0.90 9.43 8.98
N ALA A 49 0.47 8.83 10.08
CA ALA A 49 -0.87 8.24 10.16
C ALA A 49 -1.93 9.32 9.89
N GLY A 50 -3.03 8.94 9.22
CA GLY A 50 -4.06 9.85 8.72
C GLY A 50 -3.74 10.51 7.38
N SER A 51 -2.53 10.37 6.84
CA SER A 51 -2.20 10.89 5.51
C SER A 51 -3.04 10.19 4.45
N ILE A 52 -3.54 10.97 3.50
CA ILE A 52 -4.28 10.46 2.33
C ILE A 52 -3.27 10.25 1.21
N LEU A 53 -3.31 9.08 0.60
CA LEU A 53 -2.49 8.74 -0.56
C LEU A 53 -3.25 8.96 -1.85
N ALA A 54 -2.56 9.53 -2.81
CA ALA A 54 -3.05 9.75 -4.16
C ALA A 54 -2.41 8.76 -5.14
N ASP A 55 -2.98 8.72 -6.33
CA ASP A 55 -2.44 7.93 -7.43
C ASP A 55 -1.00 8.34 -7.78
N GLY A 56 -0.10 7.36 -7.80
CA GLY A 56 1.31 7.54 -8.12
C GLY A 56 2.20 8.01 -6.95
N ASP A 57 1.68 8.07 -5.72
CA ASP A 57 2.50 8.38 -4.56
C ASP A 57 3.50 7.26 -4.28
N LYS A 58 4.76 7.63 -4.04
CA LYS A 58 5.86 6.71 -3.70
C LYS A 58 6.12 6.74 -2.20
N ILE A 59 6.18 5.56 -1.58
CA ILE A 59 6.44 5.37 -0.16
C ILE A 59 7.73 4.59 0.01
N ARG A 60 8.55 4.98 0.98
CA ARG A 60 9.69 4.21 1.42
C ARG A 60 9.76 4.11 2.94
N THR A 61 10.24 2.99 3.43
CA THR A 61 10.43 2.72 4.85
C THR A 61 11.93 2.54 5.16
N GLY A 62 12.40 3.12 6.25
CA GLY A 62 13.74 2.83 6.78
C GLY A 62 13.79 1.44 7.43
N THR A 63 14.96 1.03 7.93
CA THR A 63 15.21 -0.33 8.46
C THR A 63 14.19 -0.78 9.51
N SER A 64 13.82 0.08 10.45
CA SER A 64 12.77 -0.18 11.46
C SER A 64 11.43 0.46 11.10
N GLY A 65 11.27 0.89 9.84
CA GLY A 65 10.06 1.53 9.36
C GLY A 65 8.92 0.54 9.17
N PHE A 66 7.70 1.03 9.36
CA PHE A 66 6.48 0.28 9.09
C PHE A 66 5.36 1.23 8.72
N ALA A 67 4.61 0.91 7.68
CA ALA A 67 3.40 1.62 7.30
C ALA A 67 2.25 0.64 7.05
N ALA A 68 1.08 0.95 7.58
CA ALA A 68 -0.16 0.28 7.21
C ALA A 68 -1.07 1.24 6.45
N ILE A 69 -1.64 0.77 5.35
CA ILE A 69 -2.44 1.52 4.39
C ILE A 69 -3.75 0.78 4.19
N ILE A 70 -4.87 1.52 4.11
CA ILE A 70 -6.18 0.98 3.78
C ILE A 70 -6.71 1.67 2.51
N PHE A 71 -7.14 0.90 1.53
CA PHE A 71 -7.81 1.44 0.34
C PHE A 71 -9.24 1.87 0.66
N ILE A 72 -9.65 3.01 0.11
CA ILE A 72 -10.91 3.66 0.54
C ILE A 72 -12.17 3.01 -0.02
N ASP A 73 -12.07 2.28 -1.14
CA ASP A 73 -13.20 1.64 -1.83
C ASP A 73 -13.61 0.31 -1.18
N ASP A 74 -12.68 -0.61 -0.99
CA ASP A 74 -12.95 -2.00 -0.60
C ASP A 74 -12.36 -2.40 0.77
N LYS A 75 -11.63 -1.49 1.42
CA LYS A 75 -10.93 -1.74 2.70
C LYS A 75 -9.83 -2.80 2.63
N SER A 76 -9.35 -3.12 1.44
CA SER A 76 -8.11 -3.89 1.30
C SER A 76 -6.97 -3.18 1.99
N THR A 77 -6.05 -3.93 2.59
CA THR A 77 -4.93 -3.37 3.34
C THR A 77 -3.60 -3.76 2.72
N LEU A 78 -2.64 -2.85 2.83
CA LEU A 78 -1.26 -3.06 2.45
C LEU A 78 -0.37 -2.65 3.62
N LYS A 79 0.50 -3.54 4.07
CA LYS A 79 1.44 -3.30 5.16
C LYS A 79 2.86 -3.40 4.63
N LEU A 80 3.62 -2.31 4.71
CA LEU A 80 5.02 -2.25 4.29
C LEU A 80 5.91 -2.42 5.53
N LYS A 81 6.84 -3.37 5.49
CA LYS A 81 7.87 -3.55 6.52
C LYS A 81 9.09 -2.65 6.24
N GLY A 82 10.10 -2.74 7.09
CA GLY A 82 11.34 -2.00 6.92
C GLY A 82 12.07 -2.31 5.61
N ASN A 83 12.82 -1.34 5.10
CA ASN A 83 13.56 -1.41 3.84
C ASN A 83 12.69 -1.71 2.62
N SER A 84 11.46 -1.20 2.60
CA SER A 84 10.54 -1.36 1.47
C SER A 84 10.37 -0.05 0.71
N GLU A 85 10.26 -0.15 -0.61
CA GLU A 85 9.95 0.98 -1.49
C GLU A 85 8.87 0.58 -2.49
N ALA A 86 7.79 1.35 -2.55
CA ALA A 86 6.63 1.06 -3.39
C ALA A 86 5.95 2.32 -3.93
N VAL A 87 5.50 2.27 -5.18
CA VAL A 87 4.61 3.26 -5.79
C VAL A 87 3.18 2.72 -5.78
N ILE A 88 2.27 3.49 -5.19
CA ILE A 88 0.85 3.11 -5.05
C ILE A 88 0.05 3.78 -6.17
N THR A 89 -0.46 3.00 -7.10
CA THR A 89 -1.31 3.51 -8.19
C THR A 89 -2.72 2.98 -8.10
N GLY A 90 -3.67 3.80 -8.51
CA GLY A 90 -5.08 3.42 -8.50
C GLY A 90 -5.89 4.12 -9.58
N GLN A 91 -6.46 3.34 -10.49
CA GLN A 91 -7.38 3.86 -11.51
C GLN A 91 -8.82 3.75 -10.99
N ARG A 92 -9.43 4.90 -10.71
CA ARG A 92 -10.78 4.99 -10.19
C ARG A 92 -11.81 4.92 -11.30
N THR A 93 -12.80 4.05 -11.12
CA THR A 93 -14.07 4.04 -11.86
C THR A 93 -15.19 4.56 -10.95
N ALA A 94 -16.43 4.59 -11.44
CA ALA A 94 -17.59 4.97 -10.62
C ALA A 94 -17.84 4.00 -9.43
N ALA A 95 -17.45 2.73 -9.56
CA ALA A 95 -17.78 1.67 -8.60
C ALA A 95 -16.58 1.13 -7.83
N SER A 96 -15.37 1.28 -8.33
CA SER A 96 -14.18 0.62 -7.75
C SER A 96 -12.88 1.33 -8.11
N ILE A 97 -11.78 0.88 -7.49
CA ILE A 97 -10.42 1.30 -7.81
C ILE A 97 -9.64 0.04 -8.24
N SER A 98 -9.16 0.02 -9.48
CA SER A 98 -8.15 -0.96 -9.90
C SER A 98 -6.79 -0.52 -9.35
N LYS A 99 -6.15 -1.40 -8.61
CA LYS A 99 -4.95 -1.09 -7.84
C LYS A 99 -3.72 -1.77 -8.46
N LYS A 100 -2.66 -0.99 -8.62
CA LYS A 100 -1.36 -1.51 -8.99
C LYS A 100 -0.30 -0.96 -8.05
N ILE A 101 0.46 -1.84 -7.44
CA ILE A 101 1.59 -1.52 -6.58
C ILE A 101 2.85 -1.86 -7.35
N ASN A 102 3.69 -0.88 -7.64
CA ASN A 102 5.01 -1.16 -8.19
C ASN A 102 5.99 -1.15 -7.02
N MET A 103 6.61 -2.30 -6.76
CA MET A 103 7.49 -2.50 -5.61
C MET A 103 8.91 -2.74 -6.11
N ASP A 104 9.83 -1.85 -5.75
CA ASP A 104 11.22 -1.95 -6.17
C ASP A 104 12.01 -2.92 -5.27
N SER A 105 11.71 -2.95 -3.97
CA SER A 105 12.35 -3.83 -2.98
C SER A 105 11.56 -3.89 -1.67
N GLY A 106 11.81 -4.92 -0.85
CA GLY A 106 11.34 -5.01 0.52
C GLY A 106 10.29 -6.09 0.78
N THR A 107 9.50 -5.93 1.83
CA THR A 107 8.51 -6.91 2.27
C THR A 107 7.17 -6.24 2.53
N ILE A 108 6.12 -6.78 1.93
CA ILE A 108 4.75 -6.33 2.15
C ILE A 108 3.83 -7.51 2.52
N ARG A 109 2.81 -7.22 3.34
CA ARG A 109 1.63 -8.07 3.47
C ARG A 109 0.46 -7.37 2.81
N ALA A 110 -0.25 -8.09 1.96
CA ALA A 110 -1.44 -7.60 1.30
C ALA A 110 -2.64 -8.47 1.68
N THR A 111 -3.64 -7.86 2.32
CA THR A 111 -4.92 -8.51 2.64
C THR A 111 -5.98 -7.88 1.75
N ILE A 112 -6.37 -8.59 0.70
CA ILE A 112 -7.23 -8.10 -0.37
C ILE A 112 -8.64 -8.65 -0.18
N LYS A 113 -9.61 -7.76 -0.07
CA LYS A 113 -11.02 -8.13 -0.02
C LYS A 113 -11.49 -8.63 -1.39
N LYS A 114 -12.35 -9.64 -1.38
CA LYS A 114 -12.92 -10.18 -2.62
C LYS A 114 -13.66 -9.06 -3.38
N GLN A 115 -13.25 -8.78 -4.60
CA GLN A 115 -13.74 -7.67 -5.41
C GLN A 115 -13.71 -8.01 -6.91
N ASN A 116 -14.40 -7.19 -7.72
CA ASN A 116 -14.41 -7.32 -9.17
C ASN A 116 -13.33 -6.49 -9.88
N SER A 117 -12.63 -5.60 -9.15
CA SER A 117 -11.50 -4.83 -9.69
C SER A 117 -10.20 -5.60 -9.53
N SER A 118 -9.23 -5.30 -10.39
CA SER A 118 -7.90 -5.91 -10.33
C SER A 118 -7.09 -5.34 -9.18
N PHE A 119 -6.33 -6.22 -8.52
CA PHE A 119 -5.25 -5.87 -7.63
C PHE A 119 -3.98 -6.58 -8.10
N VAL A 120 -2.98 -5.81 -8.44
CA VAL A 120 -1.73 -6.30 -9.01
C VAL A 120 -0.56 -5.71 -8.25
N ILE A 121 0.43 -6.53 -7.92
CA ILE A 121 1.73 -6.08 -7.44
C ILE A 121 2.77 -6.46 -8.49
N GLN A 122 3.48 -5.47 -8.97
CA GLN A 122 4.57 -5.66 -9.93
C GLN A 122 5.89 -5.33 -9.26
N THR A 123 6.85 -6.22 -9.41
CA THR A 123 8.24 -6.08 -9.00
C THR A 123 9.14 -6.01 -10.24
N PRO A 124 10.45 -5.86 -10.11
CA PRO A 124 11.37 -6.03 -11.23
C PRO A 124 11.33 -7.43 -11.88
N THR A 125 11.05 -8.48 -11.11
CA THR A 125 11.13 -9.89 -11.54
C THR A 125 9.77 -10.48 -11.90
N SER A 126 8.70 -10.08 -11.21
CA SER A 126 7.40 -10.75 -11.37
C SER A 126 6.18 -9.84 -11.26
N VAL A 127 5.02 -10.42 -11.58
CA VAL A 127 3.70 -9.84 -11.40
C VAL A 127 2.85 -10.77 -10.55
N ALA A 128 2.44 -10.34 -9.38
CA ALA A 128 1.46 -11.02 -8.53
C ALA A 128 0.06 -10.44 -8.77
N SER A 129 -0.88 -11.27 -9.21
CA SER A 129 -2.28 -10.89 -9.48
C SER A 129 -3.22 -11.62 -8.54
N VAL A 130 -4.17 -10.89 -7.95
CA VAL A 130 -5.03 -11.42 -6.88
C VAL A 130 -6.49 -10.97 -6.95
N LYS A 131 -7.37 -11.80 -6.37
CA LYS A 131 -8.82 -11.51 -6.24
C LYS A 131 -9.37 -11.98 -4.88
N GLY A 132 -8.93 -11.37 -3.79
CA GLY A 132 -9.38 -11.77 -2.45
C GLY A 132 -8.45 -12.80 -1.84
N THR A 133 -7.34 -12.33 -1.31
CA THR A 133 -6.22 -13.13 -0.81
C THR A 133 -5.56 -12.42 0.37
N ASP A 134 -4.94 -13.18 1.25
CA ASP A 134 -3.97 -12.67 2.23
C ASP A 134 -2.62 -13.35 1.95
N PHE A 135 -1.58 -12.56 1.78
CA PHE A 135 -0.25 -13.08 1.43
C PHE A 135 0.87 -12.11 1.79
N TRP A 136 2.06 -12.65 1.92
CA TRP A 136 3.30 -11.89 1.94
C TRP A 136 3.95 -11.89 0.56
N LEU A 137 4.55 -10.77 0.20
CA LEU A 137 5.49 -10.67 -0.92
C LEU A 137 6.80 -10.09 -0.38
N LEU A 138 7.87 -10.83 -0.60
CA LEU A 138 9.24 -10.42 -0.35
C LEU A 138 9.89 -10.23 -1.71
N THR A 139 10.50 -9.08 -1.96
CA THR A 139 11.22 -8.80 -3.21
C THR A 139 12.62 -8.29 -2.93
N ASP A 140 13.58 -8.90 -3.59
CA ASP A 140 14.98 -8.54 -3.59
C ASP A 140 15.44 -8.46 -5.05
N PRO A 141 15.90 -7.30 -5.55
CA PRO A 141 16.25 -7.13 -6.95
C PRO A 141 17.30 -8.14 -7.47
N ASP A 142 18.15 -8.64 -6.58
CA ASP A 142 19.25 -9.56 -6.93
C ASP A 142 18.83 -11.04 -6.79
N LYS A 143 17.86 -11.36 -5.94
CA LYS A 143 17.45 -12.74 -5.64
C LYS A 143 16.09 -13.11 -6.24
N GLY A 144 15.28 -12.10 -6.59
CA GLY A 144 13.94 -12.28 -7.07
C GLY A 144 12.85 -12.14 -5.99
N ASP A 145 11.75 -12.80 -6.22
CA ASP A 145 10.53 -12.64 -5.43
C ASP A 145 10.14 -13.95 -4.74
N GLN A 146 9.61 -13.82 -3.52
CA GLN A 146 8.91 -14.88 -2.82
C GLN A 146 7.52 -14.40 -2.43
N VAL A 147 6.50 -15.14 -2.85
CA VAL A 147 5.10 -14.98 -2.42
C VAL A 147 4.77 -16.09 -1.45
N ILE A 148 4.26 -15.76 -0.25
CA ILE A 148 3.81 -16.73 0.75
C ILE A 148 2.30 -16.60 0.89
N GLY A 149 1.55 -17.63 0.47
CA GLY A 149 0.09 -17.67 0.53
C GLY A 149 -0.42 -17.97 1.93
N LEU A 150 -1.24 -17.05 2.50
CA LEU A 150 -1.89 -17.21 3.80
C LEU A 150 -3.39 -17.55 3.63
N GLU A 151 -4.04 -16.98 2.61
CA GLU A 151 -5.45 -17.25 2.27
C GLU A 151 -5.69 -16.97 0.78
N GLY A 152 -6.51 -17.79 0.13
CA GLY A 152 -6.86 -17.62 -1.28
C GLY A 152 -5.78 -18.09 -2.25
N ILE A 153 -5.74 -17.48 -3.44
CA ILE A 153 -4.82 -17.85 -4.53
C ILE A 153 -4.17 -16.58 -5.08
N VAL A 154 -2.85 -16.58 -5.18
CA VAL A 154 -2.04 -15.56 -5.85
C VAL A 154 -1.49 -16.15 -7.15
N SER A 155 -1.83 -15.57 -8.30
CA SER A 155 -1.17 -15.92 -9.56
C SER A 155 0.12 -15.12 -9.66
N LEU A 156 1.26 -15.81 -9.59
CA LEU A 156 2.60 -15.26 -9.70
C LEU A 156 3.15 -15.54 -11.09
N LYS A 157 3.51 -14.51 -11.84
CA LYS A 157 4.04 -14.60 -13.20
C LYS A 157 5.44 -14.00 -13.26
N ASN A 158 6.41 -14.75 -13.78
CA ASN A 158 7.73 -14.23 -14.11
C ASN A 158 7.64 -13.31 -15.34
N ILE A 159 8.26 -12.13 -15.28
CA ILE A 159 8.16 -11.12 -16.34
C ILE A 159 8.93 -11.54 -17.59
N ASP A 160 10.12 -12.13 -17.43
CA ASP A 160 11.03 -12.43 -18.53
C ASP A 160 10.59 -13.65 -19.34
N THR A 161 10.18 -14.73 -18.65
CA THR A 161 9.75 -15.96 -19.30
C THR A 161 8.27 -16.01 -19.61
N GLY A 162 7.47 -15.20 -18.92
CA GLY A 162 6.02 -15.21 -19.03
C GLY A 162 5.35 -16.44 -18.43
N GLN A 163 6.11 -17.35 -17.79
CA GLN A 163 5.57 -18.49 -17.06
C GLN A 163 4.88 -18.02 -15.79
N ASP A 164 3.82 -18.70 -15.37
CA ASP A 164 3.06 -18.39 -14.17
C ASP A 164 2.75 -19.64 -13.34
N VAL A 165 2.58 -19.42 -12.03
CA VAL A 165 2.18 -20.44 -11.07
C VAL A 165 1.14 -19.88 -10.13
N ASP A 166 0.25 -20.72 -9.62
CA ASP A 166 -0.71 -20.39 -8.59
C ASP A 166 -0.16 -20.73 -7.21
N VAL A 167 -0.03 -19.72 -6.36
CA VAL A 167 0.39 -19.85 -4.96
C VAL A 167 -0.85 -19.90 -4.09
N VAL A 168 -1.14 -21.08 -3.53
CA VAL A 168 -2.27 -21.31 -2.63
C VAL A 168 -1.84 -21.17 -1.17
N GLN A 169 -2.81 -21.24 -0.25
CA GLN A 169 -2.53 -21.21 1.19
C GLN A 169 -1.53 -22.28 1.61
N GLY A 170 -0.53 -21.91 2.41
CA GLY A 170 0.52 -22.80 2.92
C GLY A 170 1.65 -23.06 1.92
N MET A 171 1.60 -22.47 0.73
CA MET A 171 2.62 -22.59 -0.29
C MET A 171 3.39 -21.27 -0.49
N SER A 172 4.65 -21.42 -0.88
CA SER A 172 5.54 -20.33 -1.30
C SER A 172 5.81 -20.41 -2.79
N GLY A 173 5.50 -19.33 -3.52
CA GLY A 173 5.90 -19.15 -4.91
C GLY A 173 7.21 -18.40 -5.00
N ILE A 174 8.15 -18.88 -5.77
CA ILE A 174 9.47 -18.26 -5.98
C ILE A 174 9.60 -17.91 -7.45
N SER A 175 10.10 -16.70 -7.73
CA SER A 175 10.40 -16.23 -9.09
C SER A 175 11.77 -15.55 -9.08
N THR A 176 12.71 -16.03 -9.88
CA THR A 176 14.09 -15.53 -9.91
C THR A 176 14.35 -14.60 -11.10
N PRO A 177 15.36 -13.72 -11.03
CA PRO A 177 15.76 -12.89 -12.17
C PRO A 177 16.24 -13.69 -13.38
N ASP A 178 16.70 -14.93 -13.17
CA ASP A 178 17.13 -15.82 -14.25
C ASP A 178 15.94 -16.49 -14.99
N GLY A 179 14.71 -16.20 -14.53
CA GLY A 179 13.48 -16.68 -15.17
C GLY A 179 12.90 -17.95 -14.56
N ASP A 180 13.55 -18.55 -13.58
CA ASP A 180 12.98 -19.71 -12.87
C ASP A 180 11.77 -19.31 -12.05
N ILE A 181 10.73 -20.13 -12.11
CA ILE A 181 9.52 -19.96 -11.30
C ILE A 181 9.04 -21.32 -10.80
N GLY A 182 8.64 -21.38 -9.52
CA GLY A 182 8.17 -22.61 -8.90
C GLY A 182 7.36 -22.38 -7.63
N VAL A 183 6.78 -23.45 -7.11
CA VAL A 183 5.98 -23.46 -5.86
C VAL A 183 6.48 -24.58 -4.99
N GLU A 184 6.66 -24.28 -3.71
CA GLU A 184 7.07 -25.23 -2.66
C GLU A 184 6.23 -25.07 -1.39
N GLU A 185 6.28 -26.02 -0.48
CA GLU A 185 5.64 -25.90 0.83
C GLU A 185 6.30 -24.79 1.66
N THR A 186 5.48 -23.97 2.33
CA THR A 186 6.00 -22.85 3.12
C THR A 186 6.63 -23.34 4.40
N GLU A 187 7.91 -23.05 4.58
CA GLU A 187 8.58 -23.22 5.88
C GLU A 187 8.02 -22.20 6.88
N ALA A 188 7.52 -22.67 8.03
CA ALA A 188 6.91 -21.81 9.05
C ALA A 188 7.84 -20.68 9.53
N SER A 189 9.15 -20.94 9.54
CA SER A 189 10.18 -19.96 9.91
C SER A 189 10.39 -18.85 8.87
N SER A 190 9.97 -19.05 7.62
CA SER A 190 10.08 -18.08 6.55
C SER A 190 8.96 -17.03 6.55
N ILE A 191 7.87 -17.28 7.28
CA ILE A 191 6.73 -16.36 7.36
C ILE A 191 7.13 -15.11 8.14
N PRO A 192 7.10 -13.91 7.53
CA PRO A 192 7.46 -12.69 8.23
C PRO A 192 6.49 -12.38 9.36
N THR A 193 7.00 -11.90 10.51
CA THR A 193 6.14 -11.37 11.58
C THR A 193 5.48 -10.08 11.16
N ASP A 194 4.21 -9.91 11.51
CA ASP A 194 3.47 -8.67 11.27
C ASP A 194 3.71 -7.68 12.42
N PRO A 195 4.35 -6.53 12.19
CA PRO A 195 4.60 -5.54 13.25
C PRO A 195 3.33 -4.91 13.82
N SER A 196 2.17 -5.10 13.19
CA SER A 196 0.89 -4.66 13.73
C SER A 196 0.32 -5.63 14.76
N ASP A 197 0.73 -6.89 14.73
CA ASP A 197 0.27 -7.94 15.66
C ASP A 197 1.09 -7.94 16.95
N SER A 198 2.23 -7.26 17.01
CA SER A 198 2.95 -7.04 18.25
C SER A 198 2.13 -6.13 19.16
N ASN A 199 1.56 -6.68 20.22
CA ASN A 199 0.92 -5.98 21.34
C ASN A 199 1.94 -5.16 22.14
N GLU A 200 2.65 -4.23 21.52
CA GLU A 200 3.35 -3.14 22.20
C GLU A 200 2.34 -2.01 22.48
N GLY A 201 1.46 -2.28 23.41
CA GLY A 201 0.41 -1.39 23.87
C GLY A 201 -0.90 -2.15 23.93
N GLY A 202 -1.51 -2.20 25.12
CA GLY A 202 -2.84 -2.76 25.33
C GLY A 202 -3.88 -2.18 24.35
N PRO A 203 -5.14 -2.57 24.45
CA PRO A 203 -6.17 -2.20 23.48
C PRO A 203 -6.09 -0.70 23.19
N SER A 204 -6.10 -0.35 21.91
CA SER A 204 -6.05 1.06 21.52
C SER A 204 -7.29 1.76 22.08
N GLN A 205 -7.08 2.76 22.94
CA GLN A 205 -8.17 3.48 23.58
C GLN A 205 -8.36 4.84 22.91
N PHE A 206 -9.56 5.12 22.47
CA PHE A 206 -9.97 6.46 22.07
C PHE A 206 -10.77 7.09 23.24
N LYS A 207 -10.25 8.18 23.79
CA LYS A 207 -10.87 8.89 24.92
C LYS A 207 -11.58 10.14 24.41
N ILE A 208 -12.89 10.20 24.57
CA ILE A 208 -13.70 11.39 24.32
C ILE A 208 -13.99 12.06 25.66
N TYR A 209 -13.54 13.29 25.81
CA TYR A 209 -13.86 14.13 26.97
C TYR A 209 -15.13 14.90 26.66
N LEU A 210 -16.18 14.65 27.46
CA LEU A 210 -17.46 15.35 27.36
C LEU A 210 -17.57 16.31 28.54
N GLU A 211 -17.83 17.58 28.28
CA GLU A 211 -18.08 18.57 29.30
C GLU A 211 -19.58 18.63 29.55
N GLY A 212 -19.98 18.32 30.78
CA GLY A 212 -21.36 18.36 31.20
C GLY A 212 -21.75 19.74 31.78
N PRO A 213 -23.05 20.01 32.01
CA PRO A 213 -23.48 21.20 32.67
C PRO A 213 -22.84 21.28 34.09
N ASN A 214 -22.32 22.44 34.44
CA ASN A 214 -21.56 22.71 35.68
C ASN A 214 -20.07 22.29 35.67
N GLY A 215 -19.42 22.15 34.50
CA GLY A 215 -17.99 21.87 34.42
C GLY A 215 -17.59 20.44 34.80
N THR A 216 -18.54 19.52 34.93
CA THR A 216 -18.26 18.10 35.17
C THR A 216 -17.75 17.46 33.89
N GLN A 217 -16.54 16.86 33.94
CA GLN A 217 -15.98 16.09 32.80
C GLN A 217 -16.41 14.63 32.91
N LYS A 218 -16.93 14.09 31.80
CA LYS A 218 -17.14 12.65 31.60
C LYS A 218 -16.18 12.18 30.51
N VAL A 219 -15.53 11.04 30.74
CA VAL A 219 -14.66 10.43 29.79
C VAL A 219 -15.35 9.17 29.25
N MET A 220 -15.58 9.13 27.94
CA MET A 220 -15.98 7.93 27.25
C MET A 220 -14.71 7.27 26.70
N VAL A 221 -14.44 6.03 27.09
CA VAL A 221 -13.31 5.24 26.59
C VAL A 221 -13.87 4.21 25.63
N ILE A 222 -13.42 4.25 24.38
CA ILE A 222 -13.74 3.24 23.37
C ILE A 222 -12.47 2.43 23.17
N GLU A 223 -12.52 1.15 23.54
CA GLU A 223 -11.45 0.19 23.30
C GLU A 223 -11.71 -0.51 21.98
N TYR A 224 -10.65 -0.64 21.13
CA TYR A 224 -10.72 -1.40 19.90
C TYR A 224 -9.46 -2.24 19.75
N GLN A 225 -9.65 -3.46 19.22
CA GLN A 225 -8.59 -4.43 18.94
C GLN A 225 -8.08 -4.29 17.50
#